data_4ffffe89b8d33d29409de13c7ff73c7d
#
_entry.id   4ffffe89b8d33d29409de13c7ff73c7d
#
_cell.length_a   1.000
_cell.length_b   1.000
_cell.length_c   1.000
_cell.angle_alpha   90.00
_cell.angle_beta   90.00
_cell.angle_gamma   90.00
#
_symmetry.space_group_name_H-M   'P 1'
#
loop_
_entity.id
_entity.type
_entity.pdbx_description
1 polymer ?
#
loop_
_entity_poly.entity_id
_entity_poly.type
_entity_poly.pdbx_seq_one_letter_code
_entity_poly.pdbx_strand_id
1 'polypeptide(L)'
;IAQGLVGSEMCIRDRYYINRYHKAMDALNVLSPSIEPHASGHIIEQIELVKEILKNGYAYESEGSVYFDVEKYNKDHHYGKLSGRNLDDVLNTTRELDGQSEKHNPADFALWKCAQPEHIMRWPSPWSDGFPGWHAECTAMGKKYLGEHFDIHGGGMDLIFPHHECEIAQSVASQGEDMVHYWMHNNMLTVNGQKMGKSYGNFITCLLYTSDAAD
;
A
#
# COMPACT_ATOMS: atom_id res chain seq x y z
N ILE A 1 -9.01 1.55 -30.51
CA ILE A 1 -7.96 0.57 -30.95
C ILE A 1 -6.68 0.81 -30.15
N ALA A 2 -6.22 2.06 -29.97
CA ALA A 2 -5.00 2.37 -29.21
C ALA A 2 -5.09 1.97 -27.72
N GLN A 3 -6.24 2.14 -27.09
CA GLN A 3 -6.44 1.75 -25.67
C GLN A 3 -6.35 0.24 -25.45
N GLY A 4 -6.83 -0.58 -26.40
CA GLY A 4 -6.73 -2.03 -26.30
C GLY A 4 -5.29 -2.54 -26.44
N LEU A 5 -4.46 -1.91 -27.28
CA LEU A 5 -3.05 -2.24 -27.44
C LEU A 5 -2.22 -1.89 -26.18
N VAL A 6 -2.45 -0.72 -25.61
CA VAL A 6 -1.78 -0.30 -24.37
C VAL A 6 -2.12 -1.25 -23.21
N GLY A 7 -3.38 -1.65 -23.06
CA GLY A 7 -3.79 -2.62 -22.05
C GLY A 7 -3.16 -4.00 -22.25
N SER A 8 -3.06 -4.49 -23.50
CA SER A 8 -2.41 -5.78 -23.79
C SER A 8 -0.89 -5.74 -23.56
N GLU A 9 -0.22 -4.65 -23.88
CA GLU A 9 1.21 -4.47 -23.60
C GLU A 9 1.49 -4.44 -22.08
N MET A 10 0.65 -3.77 -21.30
CA MET A 10 0.76 -3.78 -19.84
C MET A 10 0.59 -5.19 -19.27
N CYS A 11 -0.43 -5.94 -19.69
CA CYS A 11 -0.65 -7.32 -19.24
C CYS A 11 0.53 -8.25 -19.60
N ILE A 12 1.13 -8.08 -20.80
CA ILE A 12 2.31 -8.84 -21.22
C ILE A 12 3.51 -8.49 -20.33
N ARG A 13 3.72 -7.21 -20.06
CA ARG A 13 4.80 -6.70 -19.21
C ARG A 13 4.64 -7.20 -17.77
N ASP A 14 3.44 -7.11 -17.19
CA ASP A 14 3.13 -7.58 -15.85
C ASP A 14 3.43 -9.09 -15.73
N ARG A 15 2.93 -9.90 -16.66
CA ARG A 15 3.18 -11.34 -16.67
C ARG A 15 4.67 -11.66 -16.81
N TYR A 16 5.40 -10.91 -17.61
CA TYR A 16 6.84 -11.09 -17.76
C TYR A 16 7.57 -10.88 -16.43
N TYR A 17 7.27 -9.80 -15.70
CA TYR A 17 7.93 -9.52 -14.43
C TYR A 17 7.48 -10.44 -13.30
N ILE A 18 6.21 -10.83 -13.24
CA ILE A 18 5.70 -11.83 -12.29
C ILE A 18 6.46 -13.16 -12.48
N ASN A 19 6.58 -13.63 -13.71
CA ASN A 19 7.30 -14.87 -14.00
C ASN A 19 8.80 -14.78 -13.62
N ARG A 20 9.41 -13.62 -13.77
CA ARG A 20 10.81 -13.41 -13.35
C ARG A 20 10.95 -13.38 -11.84
N TYR A 21 9.98 -12.81 -11.14
CA TYR A 21 9.92 -12.82 -9.68
C TYR A 21 9.84 -14.25 -9.17
N HIS A 22 8.89 -15.05 -9.65
CA HIS A 22 8.74 -16.44 -9.22
C HIS A 22 10.01 -17.26 -9.50
N LYS A 23 10.62 -17.14 -10.69
CA LYS A 23 11.88 -17.81 -10.99
C LYS A 23 13.03 -17.42 -10.03
N ALA A 24 13.09 -16.15 -9.62
CA ALA A 24 14.09 -15.70 -8.66
C ALA A 24 13.83 -16.29 -7.26
N MET A 25 12.56 -16.35 -6.82
CA MET A 25 12.18 -16.97 -5.55
C MET A 25 12.46 -18.47 -5.56
N ASP A 26 12.11 -19.18 -6.62
CA ASP A 26 12.39 -20.61 -6.79
C ASP A 26 13.91 -20.91 -6.73
N ALA A 27 14.72 -20.08 -7.38
CA ALA A 27 16.18 -20.22 -7.35
C ALA A 27 16.80 -19.99 -5.96
N LEU A 28 16.10 -19.26 -5.08
CA LEU A 28 16.46 -19.04 -3.67
C LEU A 28 15.82 -20.06 -2.72
N ASN A 29 15.12 -21.09 -3.23
CA ASN A 29 14.37 -22.08 -2.46
C ASN A 29 13.32 -21.45 -1.53
N VAL A 30 12.74 -20.32 -1.91
CA VAL A 30 11.64 -19.70 -1.18
C VAL A 30 10.36 -20.45 -1.52
N LEU A 31 9.64 -20.90 -0.50
CA LEU A 31 8.35 -21.56 -0.69
C LEU A 31 7.34 -20.58 -1.25
N SER A 32 6.55 -21.03 -2.22
CA SER A 32 5.45 -20.22 -2.75
C SER A 32 4.40 -19.96 -1.67
N PRO A 33 3.84 -18.72 -1.60
CA PRO A 33 2.75 -18.44 -0.69
C PRO A 33 1.50 -19.23 -1.08
N SER A 34 0.59 -19.44 -0.14
CA SER A 34 -0.67 -20.14 -0.38
C SER A 34 -1.60 -19.32 -1.30
N ILE A 35 -1.50 -17.99 -1.24
CA ILE A 35 -2.31 -17.04 -2.01
C ILE A 35 -1.44 -15.86 -2.44
N GLU A 36 -1.55 -15.45 -3.69
CA GLU A 36 -0.96 -14.21 -4.23
C GLU A 36 -2.09 -13.33 -4.78
N PRO A 37 -2.78 -12.55 -3.93
CA PRO A 37 -3.90 -11.73 -4.37
C PRO A 37 -3.43 -10.52 -5.18
N HIS A 38 -4.19 -10.19 -6.23
CA HIS A 38 -3.97 -9.01 -7.05
C HIS A 38 -4.90 -7.88 -6.59
N ALA A 39 -4.37 -6.71 -6.28
CA ALA A 39 -5.14 -5.55 -5.83
C ALA A 39 -6.23 -5.16 -6.84
N SER A 40 -5.92 -5.20 -8.15
CA SER A 40 -6.87 -4.94 -9.23
C SER A 40 -8.03 -5.94 -9.32
N GLY A 41 -7.88 -7.11 -8.75
CA GLY A 41 -8.95 -8.13 -8.64
C GLY A 41 -9.83 -7.97 -7.39
N HIS A 42 -9.54 -6.98 -6.53
CA HIS A 42 -10.18 -6.79 -5.22
C HIS A 42 -10.77 -5.40 -5.03
N ILE A 43 -11.15 -4.75 -6.12
CA ILE A 43 -11.71 -3.39 -6.10
C ILE A 43 -13.01 -3.31 -5.30
N ILE A 44 -13.85 -4.36 -5.36
CA ILE A 44 -15.12 -4.40 -4.62
C ILE A 44 -14.83 -4.38 -3.11
N GLU A 45 -13.90 -5.19 -2.63
CA GLU A 45 -13.53 -5.27 -1.22
C GLU A 45 -12.92 -3.96 -0.72
N GLN A 46 -12.14 -3.29 -1.55
CA GLN A 46 -11.56 -1.99 -1.23
C GLN A 46 -12.64 -0.90 -1.15
N ILE A 47 -13.61 -0.90 -2.06
CA ILE A 47 -14.77 0.01 -2.00
C ILE A 47 -15.59 -0.24 -0.73
N GLU A 48 -15.86 -1.49 -0.37
CA GLU A 48 -16.60 -1.82 0.85
C GLU A 48 -15.83 -1.38 2.11
N LEU A 49 -14.52 -1.57 2.17
CA LEU A 49 -13.68 -1.05 3.26
C LEU A 49 -13.81 0.47 3.39
N VAL A 50 -13.74 1.21 2.29
CA VAL A 50 -13.87 2.68 2.30
C VAL A 50 -15.26 3.10 2.78
N LYS A 51 -16.33 2.39 2.37
CA LYS A 51 -17.69 2.64 2.87
C LYS A 51 -17.80 2.42 4.38
N GLU A 52 -17.17 1.37 4.92
CA GLU A 52 -17.16 1.12 6.37
C GLU A 52 -16.47 2.26 7.12
N ILE A 53 -15.32 2.73 6.65
CA ILE A 53 -14.58 3.85 7.25
C ILE A 53 -15.40 5.15 7.19
N LEU A 54 -16.05 5.45 6.04
CA LEU A 54 -16.95 6.59 5.88
C LEU A 54 -18.14 6.52 6.86
N LYS A 55 -18.79 5.36 6.94
CA LYS A 55 -19.92 5.11 7.85
C LYS A 55 -19.54 5.34 9.31
N ASN A 56 -18.34 4.95 9.71
CA ASN A 56 -17.82 5.14 11.07
C ASN A 56 -17.30 6.57 11.28
N GLY A 57 -17.29 7.38 10.23
CA GLY A 57 -17.02 8.83 10.30
C GLY A 57 -15.54 9.20 10.32
N TYR A 58 -14.62 8.30 9.95
CA TYR A 58 -13.18 8.57 9.88
C TYR A 58 -12.70 8.89 8.45
N ALA A 59 -13.62 9.14 7.54
CA ALA A 59 -13.32 9.59 6.18
C ALA A 59 -14.33 10.62 5.70
N TYR A 60 -13.98 11.33 4.64
CA TYR A 60 -14.84 12.32 3.99
C TYR A 60 -14.63 12.31 2.47
N GLU A 61 -15.65 12.76 1.74
CA GLU A 61 -15.60 12.93 0.30
C GLU A 61 -15.17 14.35 -0.07
N SER A 62 -14.29 14.47 -1.07
CA SER A 62 -13.88 15.75 -1.64
C SER A 62 -13.56 15.58 -3.13
N GLU A 63 -14.25 16.35 -3.99
CA GLU A 63 -14.02 16.41 -5.45
C GLU A 63 -14.05 15.00 -6.14
N GLY A 64 -14.93 14.09 -5.66
CA GLY A 64 -15.01 12.70 -6.17
C GLY A 64 -13.94 11.76 -5.66
N SER A 65 -13.04 12.24 -4.80
CA SER A 65 -12.07 11.44 -4.04
C SER A 65 -12.59 11.20 -2.62
N VAL A 66 -12.04 10.20 -1.92
CA VAL A 66 -12.32 9.94 -0.51
C VAL A 66 -11.00 9.95 0.25
N TYR A 67 -10.96 10.71 1.33
CA TYR A 67 -9.79 10.87 2.18
C TYR A 67 -10.06 10.38 3.59
N PHE A 68 -9.06 9.77 4.21
CA PHE A 68 -9.06 9.42 5.63
C PHE A 68 -8.78 10.68 6.45
N ASP A 69 -9.62 10.94 7.46
CA ASP A 69 -9.50 12.06 8.39
C ASP A 69 -8.58 11.70 9.56
N VAL A 70 -7.29 11.99 9.37
CA VAL A 70 -6.25 11.63 10.34
C VAL A 70 -6.41 12.41 11.64
N GLU A 71 -6.81 13.68 11.58
CA GLU A 71 -7.01 14.50 12.78
C GLU A 71 -8.15 13.97 13.65
N LYS A 72 -9.28 13.61 13.03
CA LYS A 72 -10.41 13.02 13.74
C LYS A 72 -10.05 11.66 14.33
N TYR A 73 -9.41 10.81 13.55
CA TYR A 73 -8.95 9.51 14.04
C TYR A 73 -8.00 9.66 15.23
N ASN A 74 -7.07 10.60 15.17
CA ASN A 74 -6.09 10.82 16.26
C ASN A 74 -6.72 11.36 17.56
N LYS A 75 -7.93 11.95 17.51
CA LYS A 75 -8.67 12.35 18.72
C LYS A 75 -9.24 11.16 19.49
N ASP A 76 -9.69 10.13 18.76
CA ASP A 76 -10.33 8.95 19.33
C ASP A 76 -9.34 7.79 19.54
N HIS A 77 -8.30 7.74 18.70
CA HIS A 77 -7.27 6.72 18.65
C HIS A 77 -5.89 7.38 18.55
N HIS A 78 -4.83 6.61 18.63
CA HIS A 78 -3.48 7.14 18.50
C HIS A 78 -2.92 6.83 17.10
N TYR A 79 -2.86 7.85 16.22
CA TYR A 79 -2.16 7.75 14.93
C TYR A 79 -0.65 7.87 15.13
N GLY A 80 0.13 6.94 14.61
CA GLY A 80 1.57 6.86 14.85
C GLY A 80 1.96 5.83 15.91
N LYS A 81 1.04 4.95 16.32
CA LYS A 81 1.27 3.91 17.32
C LYS A 81 2.42 2.98 16.97
N LEU A 82 2.54 2.58 15.69
CA LEU A 82 3.58 1.68 15.20
C LEU A 82 4.91 2.41 14.96
N SER A 83 4.84 3.58 14.36
CA SER A 83 6.01 4.36 13.96
C SER A 83 6.64 5.18 15.09
N GLY A 84 5.92 5.35 16.20
CA GLY A 84 6.31 6.24 17.30
C GLY A 84 6.25 7.73 16.94
N ARG A 85 5.64 8.10 15.81
CA ARG A 85 5.48 9.49 15.38
C ARG A 85 4.23 10.11 15.98
N ASN A 86 4.31 11.38 16.32
CA ASN A 86 3.13 12.18 16.65
C ASN A 86 2.61 12.92 15.39
N LEU A 87 1.41 13.49 15.49
CA LEU A 87 0.77 14.17 14.36
C LEU A 87 1.59 15.39 13.87
N ASP A 88 2.24 16.10 14.78
CA ASP A 88 3.09 17.26 14.44
C ASP A 88 4.31 16.83 13.60
N ASP A 89 4.91 15.70 13.93
CA ASP A 89 6.00 15.11 13.15
C ASP A 89 5.54 14.75 11.73
N VAL A 90 4.31 14.23 11.61
CA VAL A 90 3.71 13.88 10.32
C VAL A 90 3.48 15.13 9.47
N LEU A 91 2.91 16.18 10.06
CA LEU A 91 2.66 17.46 9.38
C LEU A 91 3.95 18.11 8.86
N ASN A 92 5.00 18.06 9.66
CA ASN A 92 6.31 18.65 9.31
C ASN A 92 7.04 17.86 8.21
N THR A 93 6.69 16.59 7.98
CA THR A 93 7.35 15.72 7.00
C THR A 93 6.52 15.48 5.74
N THR A 94 5.29 16.00 5.69
CA THR A 94 4.40 15.82 4.54
C THR A 94 4.95 16.58 3.32
N ARG A 95 5.18 15.83 2.23
CA ARG A 95 5.57 16.42 0.95
C ARG A 95 4.36 17.07 0.28
N GLU A 96 4.60 18.13 -0.48
CA GLU A 96 3.59 18.64 -1.41
C GLU A 96 3.31 17.56 -2.47
N LEU A 97 2.11 17.01 -2.44
CA LEU A 97 1.63 16.01 -3.38
C LEU A 97 0.43 16.56 -4.15
N ASP A 98 0.18 16.02 -5.33
CA ASP A 98 -1.02 16.36 -6.11
C ASP A 98 -2.29 16.09 -5.30
N GLY A 99 -3.25 17.03 -5.32
CA GLY A 99 -4.50 16.94 -4.58
C GLY A 99 -4.45 17.44 -3.13
N GLN A 100 -3.41 18.16 -2.72
CA GLN A 100 -3.34 18.80 -1.39
C GLN A 100 -4.50 19.76 -1.13
N SER A 101 -4.99 20.46 -2.17
CA SER A 101 -6.13 21.39 -2.08
C SER A 101 -7.47 20.72 -1.79
N GLU A 102 -7.57 19.41 -2.03
CA GLU A 102 -8.78 18.61 -1.78
C GLU A 102 -8.87 18.14 -0.32
N LYS A 103 -7.77 18.19 0.43
CA LYS A 103 -7.66 17.66 1.79
C LYS A 103 -8.02 18.71 2.86
N HIS A 104 -8.66 18.26 3.94
CA HIS A 104 -8.88 19.09 5.11
C HIS A 104 -7.58 19.34 5.88
N ASN A 105 -6.72 18.31 5.97
CA ASN A 105 -5.43 18.36 6.65
C ASN A 105 -4.34 17.73 5.76
N PRO A 106 -3.13 18.29 5.70
CA PRO A 106 -2.02 17.72 4.93
C PRO A 106 -1.66 16.27 5.30
N ALA A 107 -1.94 15.84 6.54
CA ALA A 107 -1.70 14.48 6.99
C ALA A 107 -2.73 13.47 6.46
N ASP A 108 -3.88 13.92 5.95
CA ASP A 108 -4.91 13.04 5.42
C ASP A 108 -4.38 12.27 4.20
N PHE A 109 -4.81 11.01 4.07
CA PHE A 109 -4.39 10.17 2.96
C PHE A 109 -5.58 9.64 2.17
N ALA A 110 -5.35 9.40 0.88
CA ALA A 110 -6.41 8.95 0.00
C ALA A 110 -6.81 7.49 0.29
N LEU A 111 -8.11 7.26 0.38
CA LEU A 111 -8.74 5.94 0.36
C LEU A 111 -9.25 5.58 -1.04
N TRP A 112 -9.75 6.59 -1.77
CA TRP A 112 -10.15 6.51 -3.15
C TRP A 112 -9.78 7.81 -3.87
N LYS A 113 -9.15 7.72 -5.03
CA LYS A 113 -8.80 8.88 -5.86
C LYS A 113 -9.66 8.93 -7.11
N CYS A 114 -10.23 10.09 -7.38
CA CYS A 114 -10.88 10.39 -8.66
C CYS A 114 -9.85 10.32 -9.78
N ALA A 115 -10.15 9.55 -10.84
CA ALA A 115 -9.24 9.39 -11.96
C ALA A 115 -9.26 10.60 -12.88
N GLN A 116 -8.08 11.05 -13.28
CA GLN A 116 -7.90 12.01 -14.36
C GLN A 116 -8.03 11.29 -15.72
N PRO A 117 -8.31 12.01 -16.81
CA PRO A 117 -8.48 11.41 -18.14
C PRO A 117 -7.32 10.52 -18.60
N GLU A 118 -6.10 10.80 -18.14
CA GLU A 118 -4.87 10.09 -18.49
C GLU A 118 -4.73 8.74 -17.77
N HIS A 119 -5.45 8.54 -16.66
CA HIS A 119 -5.38 7.30 -15.90
C HIS A 119 -6.02 6.15 -16.67
N ILE A 120 -5.21 5.16 -17.01
CA ILE A 120 -5.65 3.95 -17.75
C ILE A 120 -6.35 2.99 -16.80
N MET A 121 -5.80 2.79 -15.58
CA MET A 121 -6.39 1.94 -14.55
C MET A 121 -7.36 2.76 -13.72
N ARG A 122 -8.65 2.53 -13.92
CA ARG A 122 -9.74 3.15 -13.17
C ARG A 122 -10.96 2.24 -13.17
N TRP A 123 -11.72 2.31 -12.12
CA TRP A 123 -12.92 1.51 -11.91
C TRP A 123 -14.07 2.41 -11.45
N PRO A 124 -15.32 2.04 -11.77
CA PRO A 124 -16.48 2.76 -11.25
C PRO A 124 -16.60 2.54 -9.75
N SER A 125 -16.95 3.61 -9.04
CA SER A 125 -17.27 3.57 -7.61
C SER A 125 -18.47 4.47 -7.28
N PRO A 126 -18.99 4.43 -6.04
CA PRO A 126 -20.06 5.34 -5.63
C PRO A 126 -19.67 6.82 -5.68
N TRP A 127 -18.39 7.14 -5.63
CA TRP A 127 -17.88 8.52 -5.56
C TRP A 127 -17.48 9.07 -6.93
N SER A 128 -16.77 8.26 -7.71
CA SER A 128 -16.31 8.60 -9.06
C SER A 128 -15.72 7.39 -9.76
N ASP A 129 -15.48 7.51 -11.07
CA ASP A 129 -14.50 6.65 -11.74
C ASP A 129 -13.11 6.99 -11.18
N GLY A 130 -12.43 5.98 -10.63
CA GLY A 130 -11.18 6.21 -9.91
C GLY A 130 -10.43 4.94 -9.56
N PHE A 131 -9.56 5.06 -8.59
CA PHE A 131 -8.74 3.96 -8.10
C PHE A 131 -8.51 4.05 -6.58
N PRO A 132 -8.28 2.92 -5.90
CA PRO A 132 -8.06 2.90 -4.47
C PRO A 132 -6.73 3.57 -4.09
N GLY A 133 -6.67 4.10 -2.87
CA GLY A 133 -5.41 4.45 -2.23
C GLY A 133 -4.58 3.20 -1.92
N TRP A 134 -3.26 3.30 -2.06
CA TRP A 134 -2.33 2.17 -1.91
C TRP A 134 -2.52 1.35 -0.62
N HIS A 135 -2.82 2.00 0.50
CA HIS A 135 -2.95 1.32 1.80
C HIS A 135 -4.23 0.48 1.90
N ALA A 136 -5.30 0.90 1.21
CA ALA A 136 -6.58 0.18 1.21
C ALA A 136 -6.50 -1.19 0.53
N GLU A 137 -5.56 -1.36 -0.39
CA GLU A 137 -5.33 -2.63 -1.09
C GLU A 137 -4.95 -3.74 -0.10
N CYS A 138 -3.93 -3.50 0.72
CA CYS A 138 -3.43 -4.47 1.69
C CYS A 138 -4.44 -4.73 2.80
N THR A 139 -5.07 -3.70 3.35
CA THR A 139 -6.08 -3.84 4.40
C THR A 139 -7.26 -4.68 3.93
N ALA A 140 -7.81 -4.39 2.74
CA ALA A 140 -8.95 -5.13 2.21
C ALA A 140 -8.61 -6.59 1.86
N MET A 141 -7.45 -6.85 1.25
CA MET A 141 -7.02 -8.20 0.91
C MET A 141 -6.66 -9.02 2.16
N GLY A 142 -5.99 -8.40 3.15
CA GLY A 142 -5.70 -9.02 4.45
C GLY A 142 -6.99 -9.48 5.15
N LYS A 143 -7.96 -8.58 5.29
CA LYS A 143 -9.28 -8.88 5.88
C LYS A 143 -9.99 -10.02 5.13
N LYS A 144 -9.96 -10.01 3.80
CA LYS A 144 -10.64 -11.03 2.98
C LYS A 144 -10.07 -12.43 3.15
N TYR A 145 -8.75 -12.58 3.15
CA TYR A 145 -8.11 -13.89 3.10
C TYR A 145 -7.64 -14.41 4.45
N LEU A 146 -7.34 -13.52 5.39
CA LEU A 146 -6.81 -13.87 6.70
C LEU A 146 -7.82 -13.63 7.83
N GLY A 147 -8.93 -12.94 7.53
CA GLY A 147 -9.97 -12.62 8.50
C GLY A 147 -9.79 -11.27 9.19
N GLU A 148 -10.62 -11.03 10.20
CA GLU A 148 -10.60 -9.78 10.97
C GLU A 148 -9.30 -9.62 11.78
N HIS A 149 -8.67 -10.73 12.13
CA HIS A 149 -7.39 -10.79 12.85
C HIS A 149 -6.48 -11.85 12.26
N PHE A 150 -5.19 -11.53 12.15
CA PHE A 150 -4.16 -12.47 11.76
C PHE A 150 -2.84 -12.22 12.50
N ASP A 151 -1.96 -13.23 12.49
CA ASP A 151 -0.82 -13.24 13.41
C ASP A 151 0.27 -12.26 13.01
N ILE A 152 0.78 -12.32 11.78
CA ILE A 152 1.99 -11.60 11.38
C ILE A 152 1.77 -10.84 10.08
N HIS A 153 2.14 -9.56 10.10
CA HIS A 153 2.29 -8.71 8.91
C HIS A 153 3.73 -8.23 8.83
N GLY A 154 4.36 -8.42 7.68
CA GLY A 154 5.77 -8.10 7.49
C GLY A 154 6.02 -7.12 6.36
N GLY A 155 7.15 -6.39 6.45
CA GLY A 155 7.60 -5.50 5.39
C GLY A 155 8.97 -4.89 5.65
N GLY A 156 9.41 -4.02 4.76
CA GLY A 156 10.61 -3.22 4.98
C GLY A 156 10.38 -2.11 6.03
N MET A 157 11.43 -1.64 6.68
CA MET A 157 11.33 -0.53 7.63
C MET A 157 10.80 0.76 7.00
N ASP A 158 10.93 0.93 5.69
CA ASP A 158 10.37 2.04 4.93
C ASP A 158 8.84 2.00 4.81
N LEU A 159 8.21 0.84 5.06
CA LEU A 159 6.77 0.67 5.11
C LEU A 159 6.16 0.98 6.47
N ILE A 160 6.94 1.03 7.56
CA ILE A 160 6.42 1.36 8.90
C ILE A 160 5.57 2.64 8.82
N PHE A 161 6.13 3.65 8.17
CA PHE A 161 5.44 4.91 7.92
C PHE A 161 5.67 5.38 6.48
N PRO A 162 4.62 5.76 5.75
CA PRO A 162 3.21 5.85 6.19
C PRO A 162 2.39 4.54 6.04
N HIS A 163 2.88 3.54 5.29
CA HIS A 163 2.04 2.46 4.76
C HIS A 163 1.36 1.62 5.85
N HIS A 164 2.12 0.96 6.72
CA HIS A 164 1.57 0.11 7.78
C HIS A 164 0.80 0.91 8.84
N GLU A 165 1.23 2.14 9.13
CA GLU A 165 0.49 3.03 10.02
C GLU A 165 -0.90 3.36 9.46
N CYS A 166 -1.00 3.58 8.15
CA CYS A 166 -2.27 3.80 7.47
C CYS A 166 -3.14 2.53 7.45
N GLU A 167 -2.55 1.34 7.32
CA GLU A 167 -3.30 0.08 7.42
C GLU A 167 -3.89 -0.13 8.81
N ILE A 168 -3.13 0.16 9.87
CA ILE A 168 -3.64 0.14 11.26
C ILE A 168 -4.81 1.11 11.40
N ALA A 169 -4.66 2.35 10.91
CA ALA A 169 -5.72 3.34 10.99
C ALA A 169 -6.98 2.90 10.23
N GLN A 170 -6.85 2.32 9.05
CA GLN A 170 -7.97 1.79 8.26
C GLN A 170 -8.65 0.61 8.96
N SER A 171 -7.89 -0.31 9.53
CA SER A 171 -8.40 -1.46 10.26
C SER A 171 -9.20 -1.01 11.47
N VAL A 172 -8.60 -0.18 12.34
CA VAL A 172 -9.28 0.35 13.53
C VAL A 172 -10.50 1.18 13.15
N ALA A 173 -10.41 2.03 12.12
CA ALA A 173 -11.53 2.85 11.67
C ALA A 173 -12.69 2.03 11.08
N SER A 174 -12.42 0.88 10.47
CA SER A 174 -13.45 0.04 9.85
C SER A 174 -14.08 -0.96 10.82
N GLN A 175 -13.29 -1.61 11.69
CA GLN A 175 -13.75 -2.69 12.56
C GLN A 175 -13.55 -2.45 14.07
N GLY A 176 -12.93 -1.34 14.47
CA GLY A 176 -12.75 -0.96 15.88
C GLY A 176 -11.43 -1.43 16.50
N GLU A 177 -10.68 -2.29 15.84
CA GLU A 177 -9.42 -2.82 16.36
C GLU A 177 -8.41 -3.14 15.24
N ASP A 178 -7.13 -3.28 15.62
CA ASP A 178 -6.06 -3.64 14.69
C ASP A 178 -6.24 -5.11 14.25
N MET A 179 -6.07 -5.36 12.96
CA MET A 179 -6.17 -6.71 12.39
C MET A 179 -4.89 -7.54 12.60
N VAL A 180 -3.77 -6.92 13.02
CA VAL A 180 -2.45 -7.56 13.07
C VAL A 180 -1.98 -7.70 14.51
N HIS A 181 -1.61 -8.92 14.91
CA HIS A 181 -1.04 -9.17 16.24
C HIS A 181 0.44 -8.78 16.32
N TYR A 182 1.24 -9.09 15.29
CA TYR A 182 2.68 -8.85 15.28
C TYR A 182 3.13 -8.19 13.97
N TRP A 183 3.70 -7.00 14.08
CA TRP A 183 4.34 -6.30 12.97
C TRP A 183 5.81 -6.65 12.92
N MET A 184 6.31 -7.12 11.78
CA MET A 184 7.71 -7.49 11.59
C MET A 184 8.34 -6.68 10.47
N HIS A 185 9.51 -6.07 10.75
CA HIS A 185 10.19 -5.22 9.77
C HIS A 185 11.66 -5.60 9.63
N ASN A 186 12.12 -5.74 8.39
CA ASN A 186 13.52 -5.90 8.07
C ASN A 186 14.12 -4.58 7.59
N ASN A 187 15.38 -4.34 7.96
CA ASN A 187 16.09 -3.14 7.51
C ASN A 187 16.46 -3.23 6.03
N MET A 188 16.77 -2.07 5.45
CA MET A 188 17.24 -1.98 4.07
C MET A 188 18.64 -2.57 3.92
N LEU A 189 18.87 -3.25 2.81
CA LEU A 189 20.23 -3.65 2.42
C LEU A 189 21.03 -2.43 2.02
N THR A 190 22.28 -2.38 2.47
CA THR A 190 23.21 -1.31 2.13
C THR A 190 24.46 -1.87 1.43
N VAL A 191 24.99 -1.10 0.49
CA VAL A 191 26.26 -1.37 -0.17
C VAL A 191 27.18 -0.18 0.13
N ASN A 192 28.31 -0.45 0.79
CA ASN A 192 29.26 0.59 1.23
C ASN A 192 28.59 1.73 2.05
N GLY A 193 27.63 1.37 2.93
CA GLY A 193 26.92 2.34 3.76
C GLY A 193 25.80 3.11 3.05
N GLN A 194 25.58 2.87 1.77
CA GLN A 194 24.50 3.49 0.98
C GLN A 194 23.36 2.50 0.75
N LYS A 195 22.10 2.98 0.78
CA LYS A 195 20.93 2.15 0.43
C LYS A 195 21.17 1.48 -0.93
N MET A 196 20.99 0.17 -1.00
CA MET A 196 21.01 -0.56 -2.26
C MET A 196 19.78 -0.21 -3.09
N GLY A 197 19.96 0.22 -4.32
CA GLY A 197 18.85 0.57 -5.20
C GLY A 197 19.26 0.71 -6.66
N LYS A 198 18.34 0.40 -7.56
CA LYS A 198 18.58 0.48 -9.02
C LYS A 198 18.99 1.88 -9.46
N SER A 199 18.40 2.93 -8.88
CA SER A 199 18.71 4.32 -9.18
C SER A 199 20.12 4.75 -8.76
N TYR A 200 20.75 4.01 -7.83
CA TYR A 200 22.12 4.28 -7.38
C TYR A 200 23.18 3.47 -8.12
N GLY A 201 22.76 2.56 -9.02
CA GLY A 201 23.70 1.70 -9.76
C GLY A 201 24.47 0.69 -8.90
N ASN A 202 24.11 0.53 -7.62
CA ASN A 202 24.76 -0.35 -6.66
C ASN A 202 23.95 -1.62 -6.35
N PHE A 203 23.05 -2.01 -7.24
CA PHE A 203 22.14 -3.14 -7.03
C PHE A 203 22.85 -4.47 -7.30
N ILE A 204 22.94 -5.32 -6.27
CA ILE A 204 23.51 -6.66 -6.31
C ILE A 204 22.39 -7.66 -6.05
N THR A 205 22.18 -8.61 -6.95
CA THR A 205 21.17 -9.67 -6.76
C THR A 205 21.71 -10.78 -5.86
N CYS A 206 20.84 -11.42 -5.07
CA CYS A 206 21.22 -12.58 -4.27
C CYS A 206 21.84 -13.70 -5.12
N LEU A 207 21.34 -13.92 -6.34
CA LEU A 207 21.88 -14.91 -7.28
C LEU A 207 23.31 -14.59 -7.71
N LEU A 208 23.67 -13.33 -7.88
CA LEU A 208 25.03 -12.93 -8.21
C LEU A 208 25.99 -13.19 -7.03
N TYR A 209 25.54 -12.87 -5.82
CA TYR A 209 26.34 -13.06 -4.59
C TYR A 209 26.57 -14.55 -4.27
N THR A 210 25.56 -15.41 -4.53
CA THR A 210 25.69 -16.85 -4.26
C THR A 210 26.51 -17.59 -5.31
N SER A 211 26.62 -17.08 -6.55
CA SER A 211 27.47 -17.70 -7.57
C SER A 211 28.96 -17.46 -7.32
N ASP A 212 29.34 -16.31 -6.77
CA ASP A 212 30.73 -15.98 -6.47
C ASP A 212 31.26 -16.63 -5.17
N ALA A 213 30.38 -17.11 -4.30
CA ALA A 213 30.75 -17.77 -3.05
C ALA A 213 31.11 -19.28 -3.23
N ALA A 214 31.01 -19.80 -4.46
CA ALA A 214 31.26 -21.21 -4.78
C ALA A 214 32.66 -21.45 -5.46
N ASP A 215 33.40 -20.39 -5.74
CA ASP A 215 34.81 -20.40 -6.20
C ASP A 215 35.74 -20.00 -5.05
#